data_f1adc0544db5dc4c6d73c610a0374620
#
_entry.id   f1adc0544db5dc4c6d73c610a0374620
#
_cell.length_a   1.000
_cell.length_b   1.000
_cell.length_c   1.000
_cell.angle_alpha   90.00
_cell.angle_beta   90.00
_cell.angle_gamma   90.00
#
_symmetry.space_group_name_H-M   'P 1'
#
loop_
_entity.id
_entity.type
_entity.pdbx_description
1 polymer ?
#
loop_
_entity_poly.entity_id
_entity_poly.type
_entity_poly.pdbx_seq_one_letter_code
_entity_poly.pdbx_strand_id
1 'polypeptide(L)'
;YLAPSKVTHIGIIGSGVQARMQLKYLNGIIDCKSVIVWGRNEDSLKKYKSDFLNSNYNINVTRDINEVIERCQLIVTCTPSEKPILTNVNPGTHITAMGSDTLTKQEISSSILSRADIVVADSRSQCEHRGEIHQAIKDGFSMKEVVEIGEIIEGKAKKRENDNQITIADHTGVAVQDIQISKAVLKYLD
;
A
#
# COMPACT_ATOMS: atom_id res chain seq x y z
N TYR A 1 -5.22 -6.07 -10.48
CA TYR A 1 -5.05 -7.49 -10.17
C TYR A 1 -5.48 -7.83 -8.74
N LEU A 2 -5.27 -6.91 -7.76
CA LEU A 2 -5.40 -7.20 -6.33
C LEU A 2 -6.50 -6.38 -5.64
N ALA A 3 -6.86 -5.22 -6.14
CA ALA A 3 -7.95 -4.42 -5.61
C ALA A 3 -9.31 -5.13 -5.82
N PRO A 4 -10.29 -4.94 -4.92
CA PRO A 4 -11.64 -5.45 -5.12
C PRO A 4 -12.31 -4.76 -6.31
N SER A 5 -13.36 -5.37 -6.85
CA SER A 5 -14.09 -4.87 -8.02
C SER A 5 -14.73 -3.51 -7.76
N LYS A 6 -15.11 -3.23 -6.52
CA LYS A 6 -15.70 -1.96 -6.09
C LYS A 6 -14.93 -1.38 -4.90
N VAL A 7 -14.35 -0.21 -5.09
CA VAL A 7 -13.73 0.60 -4.02
C VAL A 7 -14.61 1.81 -3.77
N THR A 8 -15.17 1.92 -2.57
CA THR A 8 -16.00 3.06 -2.15
C THR A 8 -15.20 4.11 -1.40
N HIS A 9 -14.14 3.68 -0.70
CA HIS A 9 -13.22 4.56 0.02
C HIS A 9 -11.78 4.07 -0.14
N ILE A 10 -10.89 5.02 -0.41
CA ILE A 10 -9.43 4.81 -0.39
C ILE A 10 -8.90 5.30 0.95
N GLY A 11 -8.14 4.48 1.64
CA GLY A 11 -7.40 4.84 2.84
C GLY A 11 -5.94 5.15 2.52
N ILE A 12 -5.45 6.29 3.00
CA ILE A 12 -4.02 6.64 2.91
C ILE A 12 -3.48 6.77 4.33
N ILE A 13 -2.57 5.89 4.71
CA ILE A 13 -1.90 5.93 6.02
C ILE A 13 -0.57 6.64 5.85
N GLY A 14 -0.52 7.89 6.32
CA GLY A 14 0.58 8.82 6.13
C GLY A 14 0.15 10.11 5.41
N SER A 15 0.90 11.20 5.64
CA SER A 15 0.62 12.52 5.06
C SER A 15 1.87 13.15 4.41
N GLY A 16 2.87 12.31 4.09
CA GLY A 16 4.12 12.72 3.46
C GLY A 16 4.04 12.86 1.93
N VAL A 17 5.20 13.00 1.31
CA VAL A 17 5.33 13.12 -0.16
C VAL A 17 4.84 11.85 -0.85
N GLN A 18 5.26 10.67 -0.37
CA GLN A 18 4.84 9.38 -0.95
C GLN A 18 3.32 9.22 -0.91
N ALA A 19 2.68 9.52 0.21
CA ALA A 19 1.22 9.46 0.35
C ALA A 19 0.49 10.32 -0.70
N ARG A 20 1.04 11.51 -1.04
CA ARG A 20 0.49 12.37 -2.10
C ARG A 20 0.69 11.78 -3.49
N MET A 21 1.87 11.24 -3.75
CA MET A 21 2.19 10.64 -5.05
C MET A 21 1.34 9.40 -5.30
N GLN A 22 1.20 8.52 -4.32
CA GLN A 22 0.37 7.33 -4.43
C GLN A 22 -1.09 7.70 -4.77
N LEU A 23 -1.68 8.67 -4.07
CA LEU A 23 -3.04 9.10 -4.39
C LEU A 23 -3.16 9.71 -5.80
N LYS A 24 -2.17 10.50 -6.23
CA LYS A 24 -2.15 11.06 -7.58
C LYS A 24 -2.12 9.98 -8.66
N TYR A 25 -1.32 8.93 -8.48
CA TYR A 25 -1.20 7.84 -9.44
C TYR A 25 -2.40 6.89 -9.45
N LEU A 26 -3.21 6.85 -8.39
CA LEU A 26 -4.48 6.13 -8.41
C LEU A 26 -5.56 6.80 -9.26
N ASN A 27 -5.35 8.08 -9.62
CA ASN A 27 -6.32 8.80 -10.47
C ASN A 27 -6.39 8.18 -11.88
N GLY A 28 -7.61 7.86 -12.30
CA GLY A 28 -7.86 7.19 -13.59
C GLY A 28 -7.61 5.66 -13.59
N ILE A 29 -7.09 5.10 -12.47
CA ILE A 29 -6.94 3.65 -12.30
C ILE A 29 -8.08 3.09 -11.44
N ILE A 30 -8.41 3.79 -10.36
CA ILE A 30 -9.49 3.41 -9.44
C ILE A 30 -10.61 4.45 -9.54
N ASP A 31 -11.82 3.97 -9.84
CA ASP A 31 -13.01 4.84 -9.89
C ASP A 31 -13.57 5.04 -8.48
N CYS A 32 -12.81 5.75 -7.66
CA CYS A 32 -13.20 6.15 -6.31
C CYS A 32 -12.68 7.55 -6.02
N LYS A 33 -13.55 8.42 -5.51
CA LYS A 33 -13.20 9.81 -5.18
C LYS A 33 -13.18 10.09 -3.68
N SER A 34 -13.72 9.18 -2.87
CA SER A 34 -13.75 9.33 -1.41
C SER A 34 -12.45 8.80 -0.80
N VAL A 35 -11.71 9.67 -0.13
CA VAL A 35 -10.40 9.36 0.44
C VAL A 35 -10.37 9.71 1.92
N ILE A 36 -9.88 8.80 2.74
CA ILE A 36 -9.62 9.02 4.16
C ILE A 36 -8.11 8.97 4.37
N VAL A 37 -7.55 10.07 4.86
CA VAL A 37 -6.11 10.20 5.10
C VAL A 37 -5.86 10.19 6.60
N TRP A 38 -5.13 9.18 7.06
CA TRP A 38 -4.72 9.10 8.45
C TRP A 38 -3.30 9.65 8.65
N GLY A 39 -3.11 10.35 9.76
CA GLY A 39 -1.79 10.84 10.17
C GLY A 39 -1.75 11.28 11.62
N ARG A 40 -0.56 11.33 12.20
CA ARG A 40 -0.36 11.73 13.61
C ARG A 40 -0.39 13.23 13.84
N ASN A 41 0.04 14.02 12.84
CA ASN A 41 0.19 15.47 12.94
C ASN A 41 -0.94 16.17 12.20
N GLU A 42 -1.69 17.00 12.94
CA GLU A 42 -2.87 17.70 12.43
C GLU A 42 -2.53 18.72 11.33
N ASP A 43 -1.42 19.45 11.46
CA ASP A 43 -1.03 20.45 10.46
C ASP A 43 -0.62 19.80 9.14
N SER A 44 0.07 18.65 9.22
CA SER A 44 0.40 17.85 8.04
C SER A 44 -0.85 17.31 7.35
N LEU A 45 -1.87 16.94 8.11
CA LEU A 45 -3.17 16.50 7.58
C LEU A 45 -3.93 17.67 6.93
N LYS A 46 -3.97 18.84 7.56
CA LYS A 46 -4.56 20.06 6.98
C LYS A 46 -3.87 20.42 5.67
N LYS A 47 -2.53 20.40 5.66
CA LYS A 47 -1.74 20.64 4.45
C LYS A 47 -2.03 19.61 3.36
N TYR A 48 -2.10 18.31 3.70
CA TYR A 48 -2.47 17.27 2.74
C TYR A 48 -3.81 17.57 2.09
N LYS A 49 -4.83 17.90 2.89
CA LYS A 49 -6.16 18.24 2.40
C LYS A 49 -6.13 19.47 1.48
N SER A 50 -5.36 20.51 1.85
CA SER A 50 -5.23 21.73 1.04
C SER A 50 -4.55 21.48 -0.31
N ASP A 51 -3.57 20.56 -0.39
CA ASP A 51 -2.86 20.22 -1.62
C ASP A 51 -3.78 19.54 -2.66
N PHE A 52 -4.93 19.02 -2.24
CA PHE A 52 -5.91 18.36 -3.10
C PHE A 52 -7.23 19.15 -3.29
N LEU A 53 -7.32 20.41 -2.87
CA LEU A 53 -8.54 21.23 -2.99
C LEU A 53 -9.04 21.34 -4.44
N ASN A 54 -8.12 21.39 -5.40
CA ASN A 54 -8.45 21.50 -6.83
C ASN A 54 -8.46 20.13 -7.55
N SER A 55 -8.45 19.04 -6.80
CA SER A 55 -8.56 17.69 -7.36
C SER A 55 -10.01 17.20 -7.37
N ASN A 56 -10.25 16.10 -8.09
CA ASN A 56 -11.55 15.43 -8.08
C ASN A 56 -11.78 14.55 -6.84
N TYR A 57 -10.86 14.57 -5.85
CA TYR A 57 -10.97 13.77 -4.65
C TYR A 57 -11.71 14.51 -3.53
N ASN A 58 -12.58 13.80 -2.82
CA ASN A 58 -13.17 14.24 -1.56
C ASN A 58 -12.30 13.73 -0.40
N ILE A 59 -11.43 14.61 0.13
CA ILE A 59 -10.46 14.26 1.16
C ILE A 59 -11.03 14.49 2.55
N ASN A 60 -11.21 13.42 3.31
CA ASN A 60 -11.37 13.45 4.75
C ASN A 60 -10.04 13.14 5.43
N VAL A 61 -9.73 13.85 6.51
CA VAL A 61 -8.52 13.62 7.30
C VAL A 61 -8.90 13.18 8.71
N THR A 62 -8.16 12.23 9.26
CA THR A 62 -8.44 11.69 10.59
C THR A 62 -7.16 11.34 11.36
N ARG A 63 -7.25 11.30 12.67
CA ARG A 63 -6.25 10.74 13.57
C ARG A 63 -6.70 9.41 14.17
N ASP A 64 -7.92 8.98 13.89
CA ASP A 64 -8.44 7.68 14.29
C ASP A 64 -8.24 6.66 13.14
N ILE A 65 -7.38 5.68 13.38
CA ILE A 65 -7.10 4.63 12.40
C ILE A 65 -8.32 3.74 12.13
N ASN A 66 -9.24 3.63 13.08
CA ASN A 66 -10.44 2.82 12.92
C ASN A 66 -11.34 3.33 11.79
N GLU A 67 -11.38 4.65 11.54
CA GLU A 67 -12.11 5.17 10.38
C GLU A 67 -11.59 4.63 9.05
N VAL A 68 -10.28 4.40 8.94
CA VAL A 68 -9.68 3.78 7.75
C VAL A 68 -10.03 2.30 7.69
N ILE A 69 -9.86 1.58 8.81
CA ILE A 69 -10.12 0.14 8.91
C ILE A 69 -11.57 -0.19 8.56
N GLU A 70 -12.51 0.59 9.08
CA GLU A 70 -13.95 0.31 8.94
C GLU A 70 -14.49 0.62 7.55
N ARG A 71 -13.92 1.63 6.87
CA ARG A 71 -14.55 2.21 5.68
C ARG A 71 -13.80 1.95 4.38
N CYS A 72 -12.48 1.67 4.42
CA CYS A 72 -11.66 1.61 3.22
C CYS A 72 -11.46 0.19 2.70
N GLN A 73 -11.68 -0.03 1.41
CA GLN A 73 -11.42 -1.30 0.72
C GLN A 73 -10.04 -1.32 0.05
N LEU A 74 -9.48 -0.15 -0.23
CA LEU A 74 -8.12 0.02 -0.75
C LEU A 74 -7.35 0.88 0.24
N ILE A 75 -6.28 0.33 0.83
CA ILE A 75 -5.44 1.03 1.82
C ILE A 75 -4.01 1.11 1.28
N VAL A 76 -3.42 2.30 1.34
CA VAL A 76 -1.99 2.51 1.02
C VAL A 76 -1.28 2.99 2.27
N THR A 77 -0.20 2.31 2.67
CA THR A 77 0.61 2.72 3.82
C THR A 77 1.92 3.38 3.36
N CYS A 78 2.21 4.56 3.89
CA CYS A 78 3.33 5.42 3.48
C CYS A 78 3.96 6.14 4.67
N THR A 79 4.22 5.45 5.79
CA THR A 79 4.80 6.06 6.99
C THR A 79 6.19 5.51 7.29
N PRO A 80 7.02 6.22 8.05
CA PRO A 80 8.30 5.69 8.56
C PRO A 80 8.13 4.91 9.86
N SER A 81 6.98 4.33 10.15
CA SER A 81 6.73 3.68 11.45
C SER A 81 7.58 2.43 11.61
N GLU A 82 8.07 2.23 12.83
CA GLU A 82 8.78 1.00 13.25
C GLU A 82 7.86 0.08 14.08
N LYS A 83 6.58 0.42 14.20
CA LYS A 83 5.57 -0.37 14.88
C LYS A 83 4.29 -0.39 14.06
N PRO A 84 3.55 -1.51 14.05
CA PRO A 84 2.30 -1.61 13.31
C PRO A 84 1.32 -0.49 13.68
N ILE A 85 0.83 0.19 12.66
CA ILE A 85 -0.26 1.16 12.74
C ILE A 85 -1.56 0.46 12.38
N LEU A 86 -1.53 -0.33 11.30
CA LEU A 86 -2.66 -1.11 10.85
C LEU A 86 -2.63 -2.47 11.54
N THR A 87 -3.54 -2.66 12.50
CA THR A 87 -3.59 -3.88 13.33
C THR A 87 -4.71 -4.83 12.94
N ASN A 88 -5.67 -4.36 12.18
CA ASN A 88 -6.78 -5.14 11.65
C ASN A 88 -7.27 -4.57 10.32
N VAL A 89 -7.98 -5.38 9.54
CA VAL A 89 -8.71 -4.99 8.33
C VAL A 89 -9.95 -5.85 8.14
N ASN A 90 -10.92 -5.35 7.41
CA ASN A 90 -12.11 -6.09 7.05
C ASN A 90 -11.84 -7.06 5.88
N PRO A 91 -12.63 -8.14 5.75
CA PRO A 91 -12.66 -8.91 4.52
C PRO A 91 -12.87 -8.01 3.29
N GLY A 92 -12.23 -8.35 2.19
CA GLY A 92 -12.30 -7.59 0.95
C GLY A 92 -11.27 -6.46 0.82
N THR A 93 -10.51 -6.16 1.86
CA THR A 93 -9.51 -5.10 1.81
C THR A 93 -8.30 -5.49 0.95
N HIS A 94 -7.84 -4.55 0.13
CA HIS A 94 -6.51 -4.57 -0.47
C HIS A 94 -5.58 -3.59 0.24
N ILE A 95 -4.36 -4.01 0.55
CA ILE A 95 -3.32 -3.17 1.15
C ILE A 95 -2.13 -3.09 0.19
N THR A 96 -1.70 -1.86 -0.11
CA THR A 96 -0.42 -1.58 -0.77
C THR A 96 0.52 -0.98 0.27
N ALA A 97 1.53 -1.75 0.69
CA ALA A 97 2.53 -1.33 1.66
C ALA A 97 3.72 -0.70 0.94
N MET A 98 3.99 0.59 1.24
CA MET A 98 5.03 1.39 0.57
C MET A 98 6.00 2.04 1.54
N GLY A 99 5.72 2.02 2.85
CA GLY A 99 6.53 2.75 3.83
C GLY A 99 7.61 1.91 4.49
N SER A 100 7.47 0.60 4.50
CA SER A 100 8.38 -0.34 5.15
C SER A 100 9.47 -0.83 4.20
N ASP A 101 10.46 0.02 3.93
CA ASP A 101 11.56 -0.21 2.99
C ASP A 101 12.92 -0.53 3.68
N THR A 102 12.92 -0.71 5.00
CA THR A 102 14.11 -0.98 5.83
C THR A 102 13.94 -2.21 6.70
N LEU A 103 15.01 -2.60 7.41
CA LEU A 103 15.04 -3.76 8.32
C LEU A 103 14.16 -3.58 9.57
N THR A 104 13.86 -2.35 9.97
CA THR A 104 13.21 -2.03 11.25
C THR A 104 11.79 -1.49 11.10
N LYS A 105 11.45 -0.96 9.92
CA LYS A 105 10.12 -0.40 9.69
C LYS A 105 9.05 -1.49 9.63
N GLN A 106 7.89 -1.14 10.17
CA GLN A 106 6.68 -1.96 10.12
C GLN A 106 5.46 -1.08 10.25
N GLU A 107 4.55 -1.15 9.30
CA GLU A 107 3.28 -0.41 9.29
C GLU A 107 2.08 -1.33 9.55
N ILE A 108 2.22 -2.62 9.20
CA ILE A 108 1.14 -3.62 9.20
C ILE A 108 1.46 -4.72 10.22
N SER A 109 0.47 -5.11 11.02
CA SER A 109 0.63 -6.25 11.92
C SER A 109 0.82 -7.55 11.12
N SER A 110 1.78 -8.37 11.54
CA SER A 110 2.04 -9.70 10.96
C SER A 110 0.80 -10.60 10.95
N SER A 111 -0.12 -10.40 11.89
CA SER A 111 -1.40 -11.12 11.95
C SER A 111 -2.30 -10.84 10.73
N ILE A 112 -2.16 -9.68 10.08
CA ILE A 112 -2.91 -9.38 8.85
C ILE A 112 -2.32 -10.17 7.68
N LEU A 113 -0.99 -10.25 7.58
CA LEU A 113 -0.33 -11.05 6.54
C LEU A 113 -0.70 -12.53 6.68
N SER A 114 -0.73 -13.06 7.91
CA SER A 114 -1.09 -14.46 8.19
C SER A 114 -2.56 -14.79 7.86
N ARG A 115 -3.43 -13.80 7.78
CA ARG A 115 -4.85 -13.95 7.41
C ARG A 115 -5.13 -13.60 5.94
N ALA A 116 -4.15 -13.02 5.25
CA ALA A 116 -4.34 -12.60 3.87
C ALA A 116 -4.46 -13.82 2.95
N ASP A 117 -5.38 -13.74 2.00
CA ASP A 117 -5.57 -14.78 0.97
C ASP A 117 -4.46 -14.74 -0.09
N ILE A 118 -3.90 -13.54 -0.32
CA ILE A 118 -2.84 -13.34 -1.31
C ILE A 118 -1.85 -12.31 -0.75
N VAL A 119 -0.59 -12.72 -0.61
CA VAL A 119 0.53 -11.85 -0.24
C VAL A 119 1.51 -11.78 -1.40
N VAL A 120 1.77 -10.57 -1.85
CA VAL A 120 2.57 -10.27 -3.04
C VAL A 120 3.80 -9.47 -2.65
N ALA A 121 4.94 -9.85 -3.19
CA ALA A 121 6.20 -9.11 -3.12
C ALA A 121 6.51 -8.43 -4.46
N ASP A 122 7.17 -7.29 -4.43
CA ASP A 122 7.84 -6.73 -5.62
C ASP A 122 9.08 -7.58 -5.99
N SER A 123 9.80 -8.10 -5.00
CA SER A 123 10.86 -9.09 -5.12
C SER A 123 10.90 -9.97 -3.88
N ARG A 124 10.69 -11.27 -4.03
CA ARG A 124 10.71 -12.24 -2.91
C ARG A 124 12.04 -12.21 -2.17
N SER A 125 13.16 -12.24 -2.91
CA SER A 125 14.51 -12.22 -2.31
C SER A 125 14.77 -10.95 -1.51
N GLN A 126 14.16 -9.81 -1.88
CA GLN A 126 14.31 -8.56 -1.16
C GLN A 126 13.38 -8.50 0.05
N CYS A 127 12.13 -8.94 -0.10
CA CYS A 127 11.15 -8.97 0.98
C CYS A 127 11.48 -10.00 2.09
N GLU A 128 12.36 -10.96 1.85
CA GLU A 128 12.95 -11.79 2.91
C GLU A 128 13.78 -10.98 3.90
N HIS A 129 14.32 -9.83 3.49
CA HIS A 129 15.27 -9.05 4.27
C HIS A 129 14.75 -7.67 4.70
N ARG A 130 13.66 -7.18 4.14
CA ARG A 130 13.05 -5.89 4.48
C ARG A 130 11.57 -5.87 4.13
N GLY A 131 10.81 -4.90 4.63
CA GLY A 131 9.39 -4.77 4.37
C GLY A 131 8.50 -5.47 5.38
N GLU A 132 7.22 -5.48 5.10
CA GLU A 132 6.20 -6.07 5.97
C GLU A 132 6.32 -7.60 6.01
N ILE A 133 6.64 -8.22 4.88
CA ILE A 133 6.86 -9.67 4.79
C ILE A 133 8.03 -10.09 5.69
N HIS A 134 9.14 -9.35 5.69
CA HIS A 134 10.28 -9.62 6.57
C HIS A 134 9.90 -9.60 8.05
N GLN A 135 9.10 -8.63 8.48
CA GLN A 135 8.64 -8.59 9.86
C GLN A 135 7.71 -9.77 10.18
N ALA A 136 6.82 -10.11 9.25
CA ALA A 136 5.91 -11.25 9.42
C ALA A 136 6.66 -12.60 9.50
N ILE A 137 7.76 -12.77 8.76
CA ILE A 137 8.61 -13.98 8.85
C ILE A 137 9.17 -14.16 10.25
N LYS A 138 9.59 -13.09 10.94
CA LYS A 138 10.05 -13.14 12.32
C LYS A 138 8.98 -13.67 13.28
N ASP A 139 7.70 -13.44 12.92
CA ASP A 139 6.53 -13.88 13.67
C ASP A 139 5.96 -15.23 13.15
N GLY A 140 6.70 -15.94 12.28
CA GLY A 140 6.37 -17.29 11.82
C GLY A 140 5.61 -17.37 10.48
N PHE A 141 5.44 -16.26 9.75
CA PHE A 141 4.85 -16.28 8.41
C PHE A 141 5.78 -17.00 7.41
N SER A 142 5.18 -17.73 6.45
CA SER A 142 5.96 -18.55 5.50
C SER A 142 6.13 -17.85 4.14
N MET A 143 7.39 -17.71 3.69
CA MET A 143 7.71 -17.24 2.33
C MET A 143 7.12 -18.11 1.21
N LYS A 144 6.75 -19.35 1.49
CA LYS A 144 6.12 -20.24 0.49
C LYS A 144 4.74 -19.74 0.06
N GLU A 145 4.11 -18.88 0.87
CA GLU A 145 2.80 -18.29 0.60
C GLU A 145 2.90 -16.97 -0.18
N VAL A 146 4.11 -16.46 -0.40
CA VAL A 146 4.35 -15.20 -1.11
C VAL A 146 4.54 -15.46 -2.60
N VAL A 147 3.86 -14.67 -3.44
CA VAL A 147 4.04 -14.63 -4.89
C VAL A 147 4.68 -13.30 -5.32
N GLU A 148 5.34 -13.27 -6.48
CA GLU A 148 5.84 -12.03 -7.05
C GLU A 148 4.78 -11.37 -7.94
N ILE A 149 4.77 -10.04 -7.96
CA ILE A 149 3.83 -9.27 -8.81
C ILE A 149 4.00 -9.62 -10.30
N GLY A 150 5.23 -9.94 -10.73
CA GLY A 150 5.52 -10.39 -12.08
C GLY A 150 4.81 -11.70 -12.44
N GLU A 151 4.75 -12.65 -11.51
CA GLU A 151 4.07 -13.93 -11.72
C GLU A 151 2.55 -13.74 -11.91
N ILE A 152 1.94 -12.78 -11.19
CA ILE A 152 0.53 -12.43 -11.36
C ILE A 152 0.29 -11.79 -12.73
N ILE A 153 1.16 -10.87 -13.16
CA ILE A 153 1.06 -10.17 -14.44
C ILE A 153 1.16 -11.17 -15.60
N GLU A 154 2.05 -12.16 -15.49
CA GLU A 154 2.24 -13.21 -16.47
C GLU A 154 1.18 -14.34 -16.40
N GLY A 155 0.26 -14.27 -15.45
CA GLY A 155 -0.78 -15.27 -15.25
C GLY A 155 -0.27 -16.61 -14.66
N LYS A 156 0.93 -16.62 -14.08
CA LYS A 156 1.55 -17.79 -13.43
C LYS A 156 1.13 -17.97 -11.97
N ALA A 157 0.65 -16.91 -11.34
CA ALA A 157 0.15 -16.94 -9.97
C ALA A 157 -1.28 -16.40 -9.88
N LYS A 158 -1.97 -16.79 -8.79
CA LYS A 158 -3.35 -16.36 -8.54
C LYS A 158 -3.41 -14.87 -8.26
N LYS A 159 -4.35 -14.19 -8.90
CA LYS A 159 -4.80 -12.83 -8.57
C LYS A 159 -6.04 -12.90 -7.70
N ARG A 160 -6.57 -11.76 -7.26
CA ARG A 160 -7.87 -11.69 -6.58
C ARG A 160 -8.96 -12.36 -7.43
N GLU A 161 -9.73 -13.25 -6.82
CA GLU A 161 -10.80 -14.02 -7.45
C GLU A 161 -12.19 -13.58 -6.98
N ASN A 162 -12.29 -12.98 -5.79
CA ASN A 162 -13.55 -12.46 -5.24
C ASN A 162 -13.33 -11.27 -4.31
N ASP A 163 -14.43 -10.56 -4.02
CA ASP A 163 -14.39 -9.32 -3.24
C ASP A 163 -14.31 -9.51 -1.71
N ASN A 164 -14.28 -10.74 -1.20
CA ASN A 164 -14.08 -11.02 0.23
C ASN A 164 -12.62 -11.26 0.59
N GLN A 165 -11.76 -11.52 -0.39
CA GLN A 165 -10.35 -11.80 -0.14
C GLN A 165 -9.61 -10.59 0.43
N ILE A 166 -8.72 -10.83 1.39
CA ILE A 166 -7.72 -9.87 1.85
C ILE A 166 -6.47 -10.06 1.01
N THR A 167 -6.00 -9.00 0.36
CA THR A 167 -4.79 -9.04 -0.47
C THR A 167 -3.80 -7.98 -0.03
N ILE A 168 -2.52 -8.31 -0.03
CA ILE A 168 -1.44 -7.41 0.38
C ILE A 168 -0.37 -7.40 -0.71
N ALA A 169 0.11 -6.20 -1.07
CA ALA A 169 1.29 -6.02 -1.90
C ALA A 169 2.35 -5.26 -1.08
N ASP A 170 3.48 -5.92 -0.82
CA ASP A 170 4.62 -5.35 -0.12
C ASP A 170 5.64 -4.85 -1.14
N HIS A 171 5.85 -3.53 -1.17
CA HIS A 171 6.73 -2.85 -2.09
C HIS A 171 7.91 -2.25 -1.35
N THR A 172 9.05 -2.90 -1.45
CA THR A 172 10.29 -2.48 -0.82
C THR A 172 11.19 -1.64 -1.75
N GLY A 173 10.75 -1.48 -3.01
CA GLY A 173 11.46 -0.75 -4.07
C GLY A 173 12.52 -1.62 -4.76
N VAL A 174 12.46 -1.72 -6.08
CA VAL A 174 13.39 -2.54 -6.87
C VAL A 174 14.20 -1.66 -7.82
N ALA A 175 15.50 -1.92 -7.93
CA ALA A 175 16.45 -1.12 -8.71
C ALA A 175 16.07 -0.95 -10.20
N VAL A 176 15.26 -1.87 -10.74
CA VAL A 176 14.76 -1.74 -12.12
C VAL A 176 13.92 -0.48 -12.33
N GLN A 177 13.23 0.01 -11.28
CA GLN A 177 12.46 1.25 -11.33
C GLN A 177 13.39 2.46 -11.52
N ASP A 178 14.52 2.51 -10.80
CA ASP A 178 15.51 3.58 -10.91
C ASP A 178 16.15 3.59 -12.30
N ILE A 179 16.45 2.40 -12.84
CA ILE A 179 16.97 2.25 -14.21
C ILE A 179 15.98 2.77 -15.24
N GLN A 180 14.68 2.46 -15.10
CA GLN A 180 13.66 2.91 -16.05
C GLN A 180 13.43 4.42 -15.98
N ILE A 181 13.42 5.00 -14.78
CA ILE A 181 13.33 6.45 -14.60
C ILE A 181 14.54 7.15 -15.20
N SER A 182 15.77 6.65 -14.94
CA SER A 182 16.99 7.19 -15.52
C SER A 182 16.97 7.17 -17.05
N LYS A 183 16.53 6.05 -17.66
CA LYS A 183 16.35 5.96 -19.12
C LYS A 183 15.30 6.94 -19.64
N ALA A 184 14.21 7.14 -18.92
CA ALA A 184 13.18 8.10 -19.30
C ALA A 184 13.72 9.53 -19.27
N VAL A 185 14.45 9.92 -18.22
CA VAL A 185 15.06 11.25 -18.10
C VAL A 185 16.06 11.51 -19.23
N LEU A 186 16.93 10.55 -19.56
CA LEU A 186 17.89 10.70 -20.65
C LEU A 186 17.22 11.00 -21.99
N LYS A 187 16.06 10.41 -22.27
CA LYS A 187 15.30 10.69 -23.51
C LYS A 187 14.72 12.11 -23.60
N TYR A 188 14.67 12.86 -22.49
CA TYR A 188 14.23 14.25 -22.47
C TYR A 188 15.39 15.25 -22.50
N LEU A 189 16.64 14.75 -22.42
CA LEU A 189 17.84 15.58 -22.47
C LEU A 189 18.46 15.63 -23.90
N ASP A 190 18.07 14.68 -24.76
CA ASP A 190 18.36 14.64 -26.20
C ASP A 190 17.27 15.42 -26.99
#